data_49f03e62a54bbed5b5a7fb2d0cc6b65c
#
_entry.id   49f03e62a54bbed5b5a7fb2d0cc6b65c
#
_cell.length_a   1.000
_cell.length_b   1.000
_cell.length_c   1.000
_cell.angle_alpha   90.00
_cell.angle_beta   90.00
_cell.angle_gamma   90.00
#
_symmetry.space_group_name_H-M   'P 1'
#
loop_
_entity.id
_entity.type
_entity.pdbx_description
1 polymer ?
#
loop_
_entity_poly.entity_id
_entity_poly.type
_entity_poly.pdbx_seq_one_letter_code
_entity_poly.pdbx_strand_id
1 'polypeptide(L)'
;MKRFFTIVLSLVLLAAISRPLSGQDLVIVHTNDFHSQIEPFQSGRNAGTAGLLSLSGYLEESRMVCPDLLYLDAGDYNQGTPYFNLFGGQVEVEGMNALGLFATTLGNHEFDNGMEDLVRRLKKADYHVLCANYDIQHKPLRRLVKPYVITRVNGKKIGIIGLTLDLNGLVSSEVLRKMNYRDVILTANRMASLLKRKGCDLIICLTHQGLDSDMEMAAQSRNINLIIGGHSHTFLEEPVKKADLDGQEVVIVQAGAYGVYAGRIDITF
;
A
#
# COMPACT_ATOMS: atom_id res chain seq x y z
N MET A 1 9.59 26.46 -6.85
CA MET A 1 9.20 26.39 -5.43
C MET A 1 9.64 25.05 -4.89
N LYS A 2 10.60 25.01 -3.96
CA LYS A 2 11.06 23.77 -3.33
C LYS A 2 9.92 23.27 -2.41
N ARG A 3 9.40 22.10 -2.68
CA ARG A 3 8.43 21.41 -1.82
C ARG A 3 9.21 20.75 -0.68
N PHE A 4 8.94 21.12 0.56
CA PHE A 4 9.52 20.46 1.73
C PHE A 4 8.59 19.30 2.12
N PHE A 5 9.11 18.07 2.04
CA PHE A 5 8.48 16.91 2.66
C PHE A 5 9.07 16.78 4.07
N THR A 6 8.25 16.96 5.08
CA THR A 6 8.61 16.57 6.44
C THR A 6 8.01 15.20 6.68
N ILE A 7 8.84 14.18 6.77
CA ILE A 7 8.44 12.81 7.08
C ILE A 7 8.81 12.58 8.53
N VAL A 8 7.80 12.32 9.35
CA VAL A 8 7.98 11.87 10.73
C VAL A 8 7.57 10.41 10.78
N LEU A 9 8.53 9.51 10.86
CA LEU A 9 8.29 8.10 11.12
C LEU A 9 8.14 7.94 12.62
N SER A 10 6.92 7.70 13.09
CA SER A 10 6.66 7.47 14.51
C SER A 10 6.56 5.97 14.75
N LEU A 11 7.56 5.41 15.45
CA LEU A 11 7.40 4.12 16.12
C LEU A 11 6.21 4.23 17.09
N VAL A 12 5.32 3.26 17.07
CA VAL A 12 4.28 3.15 18.10
C VAL A 12 4.93 2.75 19.41
N LEU A 13 5.51 3.74 20.08
CA LEU A 13 5.72 3.70 21.54
C LEU A 13 4.69 4.64 22.15
N LEU A 14 3.86 4.09 23.04
CA LEU A 14 2.85 4.83 23.82
C LEU A 14 3.40 6.14 24.37
N ALA A 15 2.60 7.18 24.21
CA ALA A 15 2.63 8.49 24.81
C ALA A 15 3.36 9.59 24.04
N ALA A 16 2.63 10.22 23.11
CA ALA A 16 2.76 11.66 22.91
C ALA A 16 1.40 12.20 22.48
N ILE A 17 0.77 12.97 23.33
CA ILE A 17 -0.32 13.89 22.96
C ILE A 17 0.24 14.79 21.89
N SER A 18 -0.01 14.44 20.63
CA SER A 18 0.41 15.23 19.50
C SER A 18 -0.44 16.50 19.46
N ARG A 19 0.23 17.63 19.55
CA ARG A 19 -0.35 18.95 19.23
C ARG A 19 -1.00 18.83 17.84
N PRO A 20 -2.15 19.50 17.58
CA PRO A 20 -2.60 19.67 16.22
C PRO A 20 -1.48 20.37 15.46
N LEU A 21 -0.87 19.67 14.51
CA LEU A 21 0.11 20.26 13.61
C LEU A 21 -0.68 21.19 12.66
N SER A 22 -0.76 22.45 13.03
CA SER A 22 -1.27 23.49 12.12
C SER A 22 -0.33 23.55 10.93
N GLY A 23 -0.76 23.06 9.78
CA GLY A 23 0.01 23.10 8.55
C GLY A 23 0.16 21.78 7.80
N GLN A 24 -0.36 20.66 8.32
CA GLN A 24 -0.41 19.39 7.57
C GLN A 24 -1.57 19.40 6.58
N ASP A 25 -1.24 19.23 5.31
CA ASP A 25 -2.25 19.18 4.26
C ASP A 25 -2.74 17.75 4.02
N LEU A 26 -1.94 16.74 4.33
CA LEU A 26 -2.27 15.32 4.15
C LEU A 26 -1.48 14.45 5.14
N VAL A 27 -2.17 13.53 5.80
CA VAL A 27 -1.58 12.44 6.59
C VAL A 27 -1.86 11.12 5.90
N ILE A 28 -0.82 10.30 5.73
CA ILE A 28 -0.92 8.94 5.22
C ILE A 28 -0.43 8.00 6.31
N VAL A 29 -1.24 6.98 6.63
CA VAL A 29 -0.79 5.80 7.36
C VAL A 29 -0.65 4.67 6.36
N HIS A 30 0.41 3.90 6.44
CA HIS A 30 0.63 2.80 5.51
C HIS A 30 1.10 1.52 6.20
N THR A 31 0.75 0.41 5.56
CA THR A 31 1.17 -0.95 5.92
C THR A 31 1.48 -1.76 4.67
N ASN A 32 2.02 -2.95 4.86
CA ASN A 32 2.28 -3.95 3.85
C ASN A 32 2.45 -5.33 4.50
N ASP A 33 2.26 -6.39 3.74
CA ASP A 33 2.63 -7.76 4.12
C ASP A 33 2.03 -8.18 5.49
N PHE A 34 0.72 -7.99 5.67
CA PHE A 34 0.03 -8.41 6.91
C PHE A 34 0.04 -9.91 7.11
N HIS A 35 0.00 -10.68 6.03
CA HIS A 35 0.02 -12.14 6.06
C HIS A 35 -1.00 -12.72 7.04
N SER A 36 -2.25 -12.24 6.96
CA SER A 36 -3.36 -12.72 7.79
C SER A 36 -3.13 -12.56 9.31
N GLN A 37 -2.18 -11.72 9.74
CA GLN A 37 -1.93 -11.48 11.15
C GLN A 37 -3.03 -10.60 11.73
N ILE A 38 -4.06 -11.22 12.30
CA ILE A 38 -5.22 -10.54 12.87
C ILE A 38 -4.94 -10.10 14.31
N GLU A 39 -4.49 -11.04 15.14
CA GLU A 39 -4.21 -10.82 16.57
C GLU A 39 -2.75 -10.45 16.80
N PRO A 40 -2.44 -9.78 17.91
CA PRO A 40 -1.06 -9.59 18.33
C PRO A 40 -0.34 -10.93 18.53
N PHE A 41 0.98 -10.94 18.30
CA PHE A 41 1.79 -12.12 18.59
C PHE A 41 1.69 -12.51 20.06
N GLN A 42 1.46 -13.80 20.33
CA GLN A 42 1.31 -14.31 21.70
C GLN A 42 2.67 -14.55 22.38
N SER A 43 3.76 -14.64 21.62
CA SER A 43 5.08 -14.97 22.12
C SER A 43 6.19 -14.45 21.22
N GLY A 44 7.45 -14.59 21.66
CA GLY A 44 8.62 -14.15 20.90
C GLY A 44 8.96 -12.67 21.10
N ARG A 45 9.88 -12.17 20.29
CA ARG A 45 10.41 -10.80 20.40
C ARG A 45 9.33 -9.72 20.24
N ASN A 46 8.32 -10.01 19.43
CA ASN A 46 7.24 -9.09 19.10
C ASN A 46 5.94 -9.42 19.87
N ALA A 47 6.02 -10.17 20.99
CA ALA A 47 4.83 -10.50 21.80
C ALA A 47 4.07 -9.23 22.21
N GLY A 48 2.75 -9.27 22.06
CA GLY A 48 1.86 -8.14 22.37
C GLY A 48 1.81 -7.05 21.28
N THR A 49 2.54 -7.21 20.17
CA THR A 49 2.52 -6.29 19.02
C THR A 49 2.03 -7.01 17.76
N ALA A 50 1.90 -6.29 16.69
CA ALA A 50 1.44 -6.76 15.38
C ALA A 50 -0.09 -6.91 15.25
N GLY A 51 -0.51 -7.17 14.03
CA GLY A 51 -1.86 -7.54 13.66
C GLY A 51 -2.85 -6.39 13.50
N LEU A 52 -3.96 -6.72 12.86
CA LEU A 52 -5.03 -5.75 12.56
C LEU A 52 -5.64 -5.14 13.82
N LEU A 53 -5.73 -5.89 14.92
CA LEU A 53 -6.29 -5.39 16.18
C LEU A 53 -5.44 -4.29 16.79
N SER A 54 -4.11 -4.43 16.75
CA SER A 54 -3.21 -3.37 17.25
C SER A 54 -3.27 -2.11 16.37
N LEU A 55 -3.35 -2.30 15.06
CA LEU A 55 -3.46 -1.20 14.11
C LEU A 55 -4.79 -0.44 14.27
N SER A 56 -5.88 -1.12 14.64
CA SER A 56 -7.18 -0.47 14.79
C SER A 56 -7.16 0.66 15.83
N GLY A 57 -6.56 0.42 16.98
CA GLY A 57 -6.39 1.44 18.03
C GLY A 57 -5.57 2.64 17.54
N TYR A 58 -4.45 2.38 16.87
CA TYR A 58 -3.62 3.45 16.31
C TYR A 58 -4.34 4.30 15.25
N LEU A 59 -5.09 3.67 14.34
CA LEU A 59 -5.87 4.39 13.32
C LEU A 59 -7.01 5.19 13.93
N GLU A 60 -7.69 4.67 14.95
CA GLU A 60 -8.74 5.37 15.67
C GLU A 60 -8.20 6.64 16.33
N GLU A 61 -7.12 6.54 17.11
CA GLU A 61 -6.44 7.68 17.73
C GLU A 61 -5.96 8.70 16.68
N SER A 62 -5.36 8.21 15.58
CA SER A 62 -4.87 9.07 14.50
C SER A 62 -6.00 9.84 13.82
N ARG A 63 -7.18 9.24 13.63
CA ARG A 63 -8.35 9.90 13.04
C ARG A 63 -9.00 10.93 13.96
N MET A 64 -8.88 10.79 15.28
CA MET A 64 -9.33 11.84 16.20
C MET A 64 -8.58 13.16 15.98
N VAL A 65 -7.32 13.08 15.58
CA VAL A 65 -6.47 14.26 15.32
C VAL A 65 -6.50 14.67 13.84
N CYS A 66 -6.53 13.70 12.93
CA CYS A 66 -6.51 13.88 11.48
C CYS A 66 -7.65 13.09 10.83
N PRO A 67 -8.90 13.59 10.82
CA PRO A 67 -10.06 12.83 10.33
C PRO A 67 -9.95 12.41 8.85
N ASP A 68 -9.26 13.22 8.05
CA ASP A 68 -9.08 13.01 6.60
C ASP A 68 -7.82 12.20 6.25
N LEU A 69 -7.20 11.50 7.22
CA LEU A 69 -6.04 10.66 6.93
C LEU A 69 -6.38 9.58 5.90
N LEU A 70 -5.42 9.27 5.01
CA LEU A 70 -5.52 8.14 4.10
C LEU A 70 -4.78 6.93 4.72
N TYR A 71 -5.48 5.81 4.87
CA TYR A 71 -4.86 4.53 5.16
C TYR A 71 -4.65 3.77 3.85
N LEU A 72 -3.39 3.40 3.56
CA LEU A 72 -2.95 2.72 2.35
C LEU A 72 -2.22 1.42 2.72
N ASP A 73 -2.33 0.40 1.87
CA ASP A 73 -1.64 -0.87 2.07
C ASP A 73 -0.93 -1.31 0.77
N ALA A 74 0.23 -1.93 0.88
CA ALA A 74 1.04 -2.33 -0.26
C ALA A 74 0.95 -3.84 -0.59
N GLY A 75 -0.16 -4.49 -0.24
CA GLY A 75 -0.47 -5.88 -0.63
C GLY A 75 0.05 -6.95 0.32
N ASP A 76 -0.23 -8.22 -0.02
CA ASP A 76 0.04 -9.40 0.80
C ASP A 76 -0.60 -9.32 2.20
N TYR A 77 -1.87 -8.88 2.27
CA TYR A 77 -2.60 -8.93 3.54
C TYR A 77 -3.21 -10.31 3.82
N ASN A 78 -3.20 -11.22 2.83
CA ASN A 78 -3.66 -12.59 2.94
C ASN A 78 -2.52 -13.58 3.23
N GLN A 79 -2.88 -14.79 3.65
CA GLN A 79 -2.00 -15.94 3.86
C GLN A 79 -1.00 -15.78 5.01
N GLY A 80 -0.79 -16.83 5.79
CA GLY A 80 0.20 -16.89 6.85
C GLY A 80 -0.34 -17.41 8.20
N THR A 81 -1.63 -17.30 8.45
CA THR A 81 -2.23 -17.75 9.71
C THR A 81 -3.41 -18.71 9.51
N PRO A 82 -3.88 -19.39 10.57
CA PRO A 82 -5.08 -20.23 10.51
C PRO A 82 -6.34 -19.48 10.04
N TYR A 83 -6.43 -18.18 10.23
CA TYR A 83 -7.57 -17.37 9.76
C TYR A 83 -7.76 -17.51 8.26
N PHE A 84 -6.69 -17.33 7.49
CA PHE A 84 -6.74 -17.48 6.03
C PHE A 84 -7.13 -18.91 5.63
N ASN A 85 -6.55 -19.93 6.28
CA ASN A 85 -6.82 -21.33 5.97
C ASN A 85 -8.27 -21.74 6.26
N LEU A 86 -8.88 -21.20 7.32
CA LEU A 86 -10.23 -21.55 7.75
C LEU A 86 -11.31 -20.72 7.04
N PHE A 87 -11.02 -19.43 6.80
CA PHE A 87 -12.02 -18.48 6.30
C PHE A 87 -11.72 -17.96 4.88
N GLY A 88 -10.61 -18.42 4.26
CA GLY A 88 -10.27 -18.11 2.87
C GLY A 88 -10.12 -16.61 2.59
N GLY A 89 -9.53 -15.86 3.52
CA GLY A 89 -9.27 -14.42 3.38
C GLY A 89 -10.48 -13.52 3.60
N GLN A 90 -11.60 -14.04 4.11
CA GLN A 90 -12.77 -13.20 4.40
C GLN A 90 -12.54 -12.30 5.62
N VAL A 91 -11.91 -12.83 6.66
CA VAL A 91 -11.61 -12.07 7.90
C VAL A 91 -10.67 -10.91 7.59
N GLU A 92 -9.70 -11.12 6.72
CA GLU A 92 -8.75 -10.11 6.28
C GLU A 92 -9.44 -8.96 5.56
N VAL A 93 -10.32 -9.27 4.60
CA VAL A 93 -11.09 -8.23 3.88
C VAL A 93 -12.02 -7.47 4.82
N GLU A 94 -12.74 -8.16 5.70
CA GLU A 94 -13.62 -7.53 6.69
C GLU A 94 -12.84 -6.66 7.68
N GLY A 95 -11.64 -7.12 8.09
CA GLY A 95 -10.72 -6.34 8.91
C GLY A 95 -10.24 -5.07 8.22
N MET A 96 -9.78 -5.17 6.96
CA MET A 96 -9.35 -4.01 6.18
C MET A 96 -10.49 -3.01 5.94
N ASN A 97 -11.73 -3.49 5.71
CA ASN A 97 -12.92 -2.63 5.65
C ASN A 97 -13.15 -1.88 6.99
N ALA A 98 -13.10 -2.62 8.11
CA ALA A 98 -13.29 -2.04 9.44
C ALA A 98 -12.22 -1.00 9.80
N LEU A 99 -10.98 -1.20 9.34
CA LEU A 99 -9.88 -0.24 9.48
C LEU A 99 -10.02 0.98 8.56
N GLY A 100 -10.99 0.98 7.64
CA GLY A 100 -11.18 2.07 6.68
C GLY A 100 -10.01 2.20 5.72
N LEU A 101 -9.49 1.06 5.23
CA LEU A 101 -8.50 1.05 4.16
C LEU A 101 -9.03 1.82 2.96
N PHE A 102 -8.24 2.76 2.43
CA PHE A 102 -8.64 3.50 1.24
C PHE A 102 -8.26 2.77 -0.05
N ALA A 103 -7.02 2.29 -0.14
CA ALA A 103 -6.53 1.57 -1.31
C ALA A 103 -5.41 0.60 -0.96
N THR A 104 -5.35 -0.51 -1.70
CA THR A 104 -4.25 -1.48 -1.68
C THR A 104 -3.80 -1.82 -3.10
N THR A 105 -2.60 -2.40 -3.25
CA THR A 105 -2.19 -3.10 -4.47
C THR A 105 -2.34 -4.61 -4.31
N LEU A 106 -2.23 -5.37 -5.39
CA LEU A 106 -2.17 -6.83 -5.32
C LEU A 106 -0.73 -7.26 -5.04
N GLY A 107 -0.53 -8.10 -4.04
CA GLY A 107 0.68 -8.89 -3.88
C GLY A 107 0.52 -10.28 -4.51
N ASN A 108 1.47 -11.19 -4.28
CA ASN A 108 1.40 -12.55 -4.79
C ASN A 108 0.47 -13.44 -3.98
N HIS A 109 0.39 -13.25 -2.67
CA HIS A 109 -0.47 -14.06 -1.79
C HIS A 109 -1.96 -13.76 -1.91
N GLU A 110 -2.35 -12.68 -2.57
CA GLU A 110 -3.74 -12.47 -2.94
C GLU A 110 -4.28 -13.58 -3.85
N PHE A 111 -3.40 -14.30 -4.58
CA PHE A 111 -3.76 -15.34 -5.55
C PHE A 111 -3.66 -16.77 -5.01
N ASP A 112 -3.31 -17.01 -3.76
CA ASP A 112 -3.04 -18.34 -3.20
C ASP A 112 -4.21 -19.32 -3.35
N ASN A 113 -5.44 -18.83 -3.16
CA ASN A 113 -6.66 -19.64 -3.38
C ASN A 113 -7.24 -19.49 -4.81
N GLY A 114 -6.46 -18.93 -5.74
CA GLY A 114 -6.83 -18.75 -7.15
C GLY A 114 -7.75 -17.55 -7.42
N MET A 115 -8.08 -17.39 -8.70
CA MET A 115 -8.79 -16.21 -9.21
C MET A 115 -10.23 -16.09 -8.73
N GLU A 116 -10.95 -17.20 -8.63
CA GLU A 116 -12.37 -17.19 -8.27
C GLU A 116 -12.54 -16.82 -6.78
N ASP A 117 -11.64 -17.33 -5.94
CA ASP A 117 -11.62 -16.97 -4.54
C ASP A 117 -11.27 -15.49 -4.35
N LEU A 118 -10.24 -15.00 -5.04
CA LEU A 118 -9.90 -13.57 -5.02
C LEU A 118 -11.10 -12.70 -5.43
N VAL A 119 -11.82 -13.05 -6.51
CA VAL A 119 -13.03 -12.33 -6.92
C VAL A 119 -14.11 -12.38 -5.84
N ARG A 120 -14.31 -13.53 -5.20
CA ARG A 120 -15.30 -13.72 -4.11
C ARG A 120 -15.01 -12.75 -2.96
N ARG A 121 -13.75 -12.64 -2.54
CA ARG A 121 -13.30 -11.74 -1.46
C ARG A 121 -13.42 -10.27 -1.85
N LEU A 122 -12.87 -9.90 -3.00
CA LEU A 122 -12.86 -8.50 -3.45
C LEU A 122 -14.24 -7.92 -3.75
N LYS A 123 -15.26 -8.74 -3.95
CA LYS A 123 -16.66 -8.27 -4.02
C LYS A 123 -17.18 -7.71 -2.69
N LYS A 124 -16.52 -8.04 -1.58
CA LYS A 124 -16.86 -7.56 -0.24
C LYS A 124 -15.95 -6.41 0.22
N ALA A 125 -14.94 -6.06 -0.56
CA ALA A 125 -14.02 -4.98 -0.26
C ALA A 125 -14.69 -3.62 -0.48
N ASP A 126 -14.64 -2.74 0.52
CA ASP A 126 -15.12 -1.37 0.47
C ASP A 126 -14.02 -0.38 0.07
N TYR A 127 -12.82 -0.88 -0.23
CA TYR A 127 -11.64 -0.13 -0.61
C TYR A 127 -11.26 -0.36 -2.08
N HIS A 128 -10.37 0.48 -2.59
CA HIS A 128 -9.86 0.35 -3.96
C HIS A 128 -8.72 -0.67 -4.04
N VAL A 129 -8.85 -1.65 -4.93
CA VAL A 129 -7.78 -2.60 -5.26
C VAL A 129 -7.14 -2.19 -6.58
N LEU A 130 -5.83 -1.99 -6.58
CA LEU A 130 -5.10 -1.39 -7.68
C LEU A 130 -4.08 -2.35 -8.27
N CYS A 131 -3.97 -2.39 -9.61
CA CYS A 131 -2.90 -3.05 -10.34
C CYS A 131 -2.86 -2.51 -11.78
N ALA A 132 -1.80 -1.78 -12.14
CA ALA A 132 -1.68 -1.13 -13.44
C ALA A 132 -0.85 -1.92 -14.45
N ASN A 133 0.08 -2.76 -13.97
CA ASN A 133 1.06 -3.45 -14.82
C ASN A 133 0.67 -4.88 -15.18
N TYR A 134 -0.62 -5.23 -15.04
CA TYR A 134 -1.17 -6.46 -15.53
C TYR A 134 -2.38 -6.22 -16.46
N ASP A 135 -2.37 -6.88 -17.62
CA ASP A 135 -3.55 -6.99 -18.46
C ASP A 135 -4.35 -8.22 -18.01
N ILE A 136 -5.35 -7.97 -17.17
CA ILE A 136 -6.14 -9.00 -16.51
C ILE A 136 -7.18 -9.56 -17.50
N GLN A 137 -7.00 -10.82 -17.95
CA GLN A 137 -7.91 -11.48 -18.89
C GLN A 137 -9.16 -12.05 -18.19
N HIS A 138 -9.10 -12.26 -16.88
CA HIS A 138 -10.23 -12.71 -16.07
C HIS A 138 -11.26 -11.59 -15.87
N LYS A 139 -12.34 -11.61 -16.66
CA LYS A 139 -13.34 -10.51 -16.69
C LYS A 139 -13.92 -10.12 -15.32
N PRO A 140 -14.27 -11.07 -14.40
CA PRO A 140 -14.76 -10.70 -13.08
C PRO A 140 -13.72 -9.90 -12.27
N LEU A 141 -12.47 -10.35 -12.23
CA LEU A 141 -11.39 -9.66 -11.51
C LEU A 141 -11.11 -8.28 -12.12
N ARG A 142 -11.03 -8.16 -13.45
CA ARG A 142 -10.80 -6.90 -14.15
C ARG A 142 -11.81 -5.80 -13.83
N ARG A 143 -13.03 -6.17 -13.43
CA ARG A 143 -14.06 -5.18 -13.02
C ARG A 143 -13.80 -4.61 -11.64
N LEU A 144 -13.16 -5.37 -10.76
CA LEU A 144 -12.88 -5.02 -9.37
C LEU A 144 -11.55 -4.28 -9.21
N VAL A 145 -10.54 -4.68 -9.99
CA VAL A 145 -9.20 -4.09 -9.94
C VAL A 145 -9.07 -2.93 -10.92
N LYS A 146 -8.49 -1.81 -10.45
CA LYS A 146 -8.28 -0.61 -11.27
C LYS A 146 -6.78 -0.30 -11.38
N PRO A 147 -6.33 0.36 -12.46
CA PRO A 147 -4.91 0.72 -12.57
C PRO A 147 -4.49 1.82 -11.59
N TYR A 148 -5.39 2.71 -11.22
CA TYR A 148 -5.16 3.81 -10.29
C TYR A 148 -6.48 4.32 -9.74
N VAL A 149 -6.40 5.11 -8.68
CA VAL A 149 -7.49 5.91 -8.14
C VAL A 149 -7.05 7.38 -7.99
N ILE A 150 -7.99 8.30 -8.07
CA ILE A 150 -7.76 9.72 -7.76
C ILE A 150 -8.71 10.12 -6.66
N THR A 151 -8.17 10.75 -5.62
CA THR A 151 -8.95 11.33 -4.53
C THR A 151 -8.57 12.80 -4.28
N ARG A 152 -9.31 13.46 -3.39
CA ARG A 152 -8.99 14.79 -2.90
C ARG A 152 -8.99 14.80 -1.39
N VAL A 153 -7.95 15.38 -0.82
CA VAL A 153 -7.84 15.64 0.62
C VAL A 153 -7.40 17.09 0.78
N ASN A 154 -8.14 17.86 1.55
CA ASN A 154 -7.88 19.28 1.81
C ASN A 154 -7.63 20.12 0.53
N GLY A 155 -8.44 19.85 -0.52
CA GLY A 155 -8.35 20.53 -1.82
C GLY A 155 -7.24 20.00 -2.75
N LYS A 156 -6.28 19.22 -2.27
CA LYS A 156 -5.20 18.63 -3.05
C LYS A 156 -5.64 17.37 -3.77
N LYS A 157 -5.23 17.21 -5.00
CA LYS A 157 -5.59 16.06 -5.84
C LYS A 157 -4.48 15.01 -5.82
N ILE A 158 -4.81 13.83 -5.33
CA ILE A 158 -3.87 12.74 -5.08
C ILE A 158 -4.16 11.60 -6.06
N GLY A 159 -3.17 11.19 -6.82
CA GLY A 159 -3.23 10.03 -7.70
C GLY A 159 -2.47 8.87 -7.08
N ILE A 160 -3.10 7.69 -6.99
CA ILE A 160 -2.51 6.48 -6.42
C ILE A 160 -2.53 5.39 -7.48
N ILE A 161 -1.36 4.81 -7.78
CA ILE A 161 -1.14 3.75 -8.78
C ILE A 161 -0.84 2.46 -8.02
N GLY A 162 -1.40 1.32 -8.43
CA GLY A 162 -0.99 0.01 -7.94
C GLY A 162 -0.04 -0.68 -8.90
N LEU A 163 1.00 -1.31 -8.40
CA LEU A 163 2.00 -2.05 -9.16
C LEU A 163 2.36 -3.34 -8.43
N THR A 164 2.43 -4.44 -9.16
CA THR A 164 2.69 -5.79 -8.63
C THR A 164 3.92 -6.38 -9.32
N LEU A 165 4.74 -7.14 -8.61
CA LEU A 165 5.90 -7.84 -9.15
C LEU A 165 5.51 -8.80 -10.28
N ASP A 166 6.51 -9.35 -11.00
CA ASP A 166 6.27 -10.48 -11.92
C ASP A 166 5.86 -11.72 -11.11
N LEU A 167 4.62 -12.16 -11.30
CA LEU A 167 4.04 -13.31 -10.59
C LEU A 167 4.57 -14.66 -11.08
N ASN A 168 5.46 -14.69 -12.10
CA ASN A 168 6.02 -15.91 -12.63
C ASN A 168 6.81 -16.68 -11.56
N GLY A 169 6.46 -17.94 -11.33
CA GLY A 169 7.06 -18.78 -10.29
C GLY A 169 6.49 -18.58 -8.88
N LEU A 170 5.62 -17.57 -8.67
CA LEU A 170 5.03 -17.27 -7.35
C LEU A 170 3.57 -17.69 -7.23
N VAL A 171 2.86 -17.80 -8.34
CA VAL A 171 1.44 -18.18 -8.37
C VAL A 171 1.22 -19.37 -9.30
N SER A 172 0.02 -19.96 -9.23
CA SER A 172 -0.32 -21.11 -10.08
C SER A 172 -0.29 -20.75 -11.57
N SER A 173 0.01 -21.75 -12.42
CA SER A 173 -0.02 -21.57 -13.88
C SER A 173 -1.42 -21.18 -14.40
N GLU A 174 -2.49 -21.51 -13.67
CA GLU A 174 -3.84 -21.09 -14.02
C GLU A 174 -4.03 -19.58 -13.85
N VAL A 175 -3.49 -19.02 -12.78
CA VAL A 175 -3.47 -17.56 -12.54
C VAL A 175 -2.65 -16.87 -13.62
N LEU A 176 -1.41 -17.35 -13.88
CA LEU A 176 -0.52 -16.74 -14.89
C LEU A 176 -1.15 -16.67 -16.29
N ARG A 177 -1.88 -17.70 -16.73
CA ARG A 177 -2.57 -17.67 -18.04
C ARG A 177 -3.60 -16.56 -18.19
N LYS A 178 -4.05 -15.98 -17.07
CA LYS A 178 -5.08 -14.92 -17.04
C LYS A 178 -4.52 -13.55 -16.67
N MET A 179 -3.19 -13.46 -16.41
CA MET A 179 -2.49 -12.26 -15.94
C MET A 179 -1.29 -11.97 -16.85
N ASN A 180 -1.47 -11.11 -17.85
CA ASN A 180 -0.37 -10.74 -18.75
C ASN A 180 0.44 -9.60 -18.14
N TYR A 181 1.66 -9.90 -17.74
CA TYR A 181 2.59 -8.92 -17.16
C TYR A 181 3.01 -7.87 -18.17
N ARG A 182 3.17 -6.66 -17.71
CA ARG A 182 3.74 -5.52 -18.41
C ARG A 182 4.86 -4.93 -17.57
N ASP A 183 5.92 -4.48 -18.21
CA ASP A 183 7.03 -3.84 -17.53
C ASP A 183 6.55 -2.79 -16.53
N VAL A 184 7.01 -2.91 -15.29
CA VAL A 184 6.55 -2.11 -14.16
C VAL A 184 7.00 -0.66 -14.28
N ILE A 185 8.26 -0.42 -14.70
CA ILE A 185 8.85 0.93 -14.80
C ILE A 185 8.18 1.71 -15.96
N LEU A 186 8.00 1.08 -17.12
CA LEU A 186 7.29 1.69 -18.23
C LEU A 186 5.83 1.99 -17.89
N THR A 187 5.19 1.09 -17.14
CA THR A 187 3.80 1.27 -16.71
C THR A 187 3.68 2.39 -15.68
N ALA A 188 4.57 2.41 -14.67
CA ALA A 188 4.62 3.46 -13.65
C ALA A 188 4.75 4.85 -14.29
N ASN A 189 5.72 5.01 -15.19
CA ASN A 189 5.95 6.27 -15.91
C ASN A 189 4.75 6.72 -16.76
N ARG A 190 4.12 5.76 -17.46
CA ARG A 190 2.91 6.05 -18.27
C ARG A 190 1.74 6.50 -17.37
N MET A 191 1.53 5.84 -16.25
CA MET A 191 0.45 6.18 -15.32
C MET A 191 0.74 7.49 -14.58
N ALA A 192 1.97 7.71 -14.12
CA ALA A 192 2.37 8.96 -13.47
C ALA A 192 2.20 10.15 -14.43
N SER A 193 2.63 10.03 -15.68
CA SER A 193 2.41 11.06 -16.70
C SER A 193 0.93 11.32 -16.98
N LEU A 194 0.08 10.29 -16.98
CA LEU A 194 -1.37 10.44 -17.09
C LEU A 194 -1.95 11.21 -15.92
N LEU A 195 -1.58 10.86 -14.69
CA LEU A 195 -2.05 11.50 -13.46
C LEU A 195 -1.58 12.96 -13.37
N LYS A 196 -0.35 13.25 -13.80
CA LYS A 196 0.17 14.61 -13.90
C LYS A 196 -0.67 15.46 -14.85
N ARG A 197 -1.00 14.94 -16.05
CA ARG A 197 -1.90 15.62 -17.01
C ARG A 197 -3.32 15.80 -16.49
N LYS A 198 -3.78 14.90 -15.59
CA LYS A 198 -5.07 15.03 -14.89
C LYS A 198 -5.01 16.06 -13.77
N GLY A 199 -3.87 16.69 -13.52
CA GLY A 199 -3.69 17.73 -12.51
C GLY A 199 -3.55 17.17 -11.09
N CYS A 200 -2.98 15.98 -10.90
CA CYS A 200 -2.65 15.49 -9.56
C CYS A 200 -1.48 16.29 -8.99
N ASP A 201 -1.64 16.74 -7.76
CA ASP A 201 -0.63 17.46 -6.98
C ASP A 201 0.43 16.51 -6.39
N LEU A 202 -0.02 15.29 -6.02
CA LEU A 202 0.79 14.22 -5.48
C LEU A 202 0.50 12.93 -6.25
N ILE A 203 1.55 12.17 -6.60
CA ILE A 203 1.45 10.88 -7.26
C ILE A 203 2.17 9.84 -6.42
N ILE A 204 1.41 8.85 -5.96
CA ILE A 204 1.86 7.76 -5.09
C ILE A 204 1.82 6.45 -5.87
N CYS A 205 2.85 5.62 -5.73
CA CYS A 205 2.82 4.23 -6.15
C CYS A 205 2.70 3.33 -4.91
N LEU A 206 1.66 2.50 -4.88
CA LEU A 206 1.59 1.34 -4.00
C LEU A 206 2.22 0.19 -4.77
N THR A 207 3.34 -0.33 -4.29
CA THR A 207 4.11 -1.34 -4.99
C THR A 207 4.24 -2.61 -4.18
N HIS A 208 4.13 -3.75 -4.84
CA HIS A 208 4.44 -5.03 -4.22
C HIS A 208 5.51 -5.75 -5.04
N GLN A 209 6.78 -5.25 -4.96
CA GLN A 209 7.89 -5.77 -5.78
C GLN A 209 9.24 -5.84 -5.05
N GLY A 210 9.28 -5.44 -3.78
CA GLY A 210 10.47 -5.42 -2.96
C GLY A 210 11.27 -4.12 -3.08
N LEU A 211 12.06 -3.82 -2.03
CA LEU A 211 12.77 -2.55 -1.89
C LEU A 211 13.76 -2.27 -3.02
N ASP A 212 14.53 -3.28 -3.45
CA ASP A 212 15.54 -3.09 -4.50
C ASP A 212 14.89 -2.68 -5.83
N SER A 213 13.78 -3.33 -6.20
CA SER A 213 13.00 -2.99 -7.39
C SER A 213 12.34 -1.61 -7.28
N ASP A 214 11.91 -1.22 -6.07
CA ASP A 214 11.37 0.12 -5.82
C ASP A 214 12.44 1.20 -5.98
N MET A 215 13.66 0.95 -5.50
CA MET A 215 14.79 1.86 -5.69
C MET A 215 15.19 2.00 -7.16
N GLU A 216 15.18 0.89 -7.91
CA GLU A 216 15.44 0.91 -9.35
C GLU A 216 14.35 1.69 -10.10
N MET A 217 13.08 1.41 -9.80
CA MET A 217 11.95 2.12 -10.39
C MET A 217 12.00 3.61 -10.09
N ALA A 218 12.30 4.01 -8.85
CA ALA A 218 12.43 5.41 -8.47
C ALA A 218 13.47 6.14 -9.33
N ALA A 219 14.67 5.54 -9.48
CA ALA A 219 15.75 6.14 -10.26
C ALA A 219 15.43 6.26 -11.76
N GLN A 220 14.53 5.42 -12.30
CA GLN A 220 14.10 5.41 -13.68
C GLN A 220 12.72 6.05 -13.90
N SER A 221 12.16 6.67 -12.88
CA SER A 221 10.82 7.26 -12.93
C SER A 221 10.80 8.72 -13.33
N ARG A 222 9.58 9.23 -13.58
CA ARG A 222 9.25 10.64 -13.70
C ARG A 222 7.89 10.91 -13.07
N ASN A 223 7.77 12.07 -12.41
CA ASN A 223 6.51 12.53 -11.79
C ASN A 223 5.97 11.65 -10.66
N ILE A 224 6.72 10.71 -10.12
CA ILE A 224 6.37 9.96 -8.91
C ILE A 224 6.97 10.70 -7.72
N ASN A 225 6.16 10.87 -6.66
CA ASN A 225 6.60 11.58 -5.46
C ASN A 225 6.88 10.63 -4.30
N LEU A 226 6.08 9.55 -4.20
CA LEU A 226 6.13 8.62 -3.08
C LEU A 226 5.91 7.19 -3.58
N ILE A 227 6.70 6.26 -3.07
CA ILE A 227 6.53 4.82 -3.23
C ILE A 227 6.31 4.23 -1.84
N ILE A 228 5.20 3.51 -1.68
CA ILE A 228 4.90 2.70 -0.51
C ILE A 228 5.03 1.25 -0.95
N GLY A 229 6.08 0.58 -0.49
CA GLY A 229 6.49 -0.74 -0.94
C GLY A 229 6.06 -1.88 -0.03
N GLY A 230 6.16 -3.12 -0.57
CA GLY A 230 5.93 -4.37 0.11
C GLY A 230 6.81 -5.49 -0.44
N HIS A 231 6.47 -6.76 -0.17
CA HIS A 231 7.07 -8.01 -0.64
C HIS A 231 8.38 -8.40 0.05
N SER A 232 9.33 -7.51 0.22
CA SER A 232 10.63 -7.84 0.84
C SER A 232 10.61 -7.82 2.37
N HIS A 233 9.47 -7.48 2.99
CA HIS A 233 9.31 -7.35 4.45
C HIS A 233 10.34 -6.42 5.09
N THR A 234 10.86 -5.45 4.33
CA THR A 234 11.88 -4.54 4.80
C THR A 234 11.27 -3.53 5.76
N PHE A 235 11.82 -3.39 6.95
CA PHE A 235 11.50 -2.29 7.83
C PHE A 235 12.46 -1.13 7.56
N LEU A 236 11.94 -0.04 7.08
CA LEU A 236 12.68 1.22 6.90
C LEU A 236 12.37 2.14 8.08
N GLU A 237 13.33 2.29 8.99
CA GLU A 237 13.23 3.25 10.09
C GLU A 237 13.22 4.69 9.56
N GLU A 238 14.01 4.94 8.53
CA GLU A 238 14.05 6.20 7.79
C GLU A 238 13.73 5.94 6.31
N PRO A 239 13.06 6.87 5.63
CA PRO A 239 12.74 6.70 4.22
C PRO A 239 13.98 6.72 3.34
N VAL A 240 13.99 5.87 2.33
CA VAL A 240 14.99 5.95 1.26
C VAL A 240 14.59 7.06 0.28
N LYS A 241 15.55 7.87 -0.13
CA LYS A 241 15.36 8.96 -1.09
C LYS A 241 16.19 8.71 -2.33
N LYS A 242 15.58 8.79 -3.50
CA LYS A 242 16.22 8.63 -4.80
C LYS A 242 15.90 9.81 -5.70
N ALA A 243 16.86 10.25 -6.49
CA ALA A 243 16.60 11.17 -7.59
C ALA A 243 15.99 10.40 -8.77
N ASP A 244 14.92 10.93 -9.35
CA ASP A 244 14.34 10.45 -10.59
C ASP A 244 15.11 10.96 -11.83
N LEU A 245 14.65 10.64 -13.03
CA LEU A 245 15.26 11.07 -14.29
C LEU A 245 15.28 12.60 -14.51
N ASP A 246 14.46 13.34 -13.80
CA ASP A 246 14.41 14.80 -13.82
C ASP A 246 15.12 15.45 -12.62
N GLY A 247 15.81 14.63 -11.80
CA GLY A 247 16.50 15.06 -10.59
C GLY A 247 15.55 15.41 -9.43
N GLN A 248 14.26 15.01 -9.50
CA GLN A 248 13.31 15.21 -8.42
C GLN A 248 13.44 14.08 -7.40
N GLU A 249 13.26 14.42 -6.11
CA GLU A 249 13.31 13.43 -5.04
C GLU A 249 12.06 12.56 -5.07
N VAL A 250 12.26 11.24 -5.10
CA VAL A 250 11.25 10.20 -4.88
C VAL A 250 11.52 9.60 -3.51
N VAL A 251 10.50 9.60 -2.67
CA VAL A 251 10.57 9.03 -1.32
C VAL A 251 10.05 7.60 -1.36
N ILE A 252 10.77 6.66 -0.72
CA ILE A 252 10.41 5.25 -0.64
C ILE A 252 10.29 4.86 0.82
N VAL A 253 9.17 4.21 1.18
CA VAL A 253 8.88 3.70 2.53
C VAL A 253 8.38 2.26 2.47
N GLN A 254 8.68 1.49 3.52
CA GLN A 254 8.16 0.14 3.73
C GLN A 254 8.11 -0.15 5.23
N ALA A 255 7.06 -0.82 5.72
CA ALA A 255 6.75 -0.96 7.14
C ALA A 255 7.00 -2.38 7.70
N GLY A 256 7.91 -3.14 7.13
CA GLY A 256 8.20 -4.50 7.59
C GLY A 256 7.11 -5.48 7.17
N ALA A 257 6.57 -6.24 8.12
CA ALA A 257 5.50 -7.20 7.87
C ALA A 257 4.65 -7.44 9.13
N TYR A 258 3.52 -8.16 8.95
CA TYR A 258 2.61 -8.63 10.01
C TYR A 258 1.93 -7.51 10.81
N GLY A 259 2.01 -6.27 10.38
CA GLY A 259 1.51 -5.13 11.14
C GLY A 259 2.27 -4.89 12.46
N VAL A 260 3.55 -5.32 12.55
CA VAL A 260 4.44 -4.96 13.68
C VAL A 260 4.69 -3.47 13.70
N TYR A 261 4.76 -2.87 12.52
CA TYR A 261 4.92 -1.43 12.31
C TYR A 261 3.84 -0.91 11.38
N ALA A 262 3.47 0.33 11.58
CA ALA A 262 2.72 1.13 10.62
C ALA A 262 3.53 2.40 10.34
N GLY A 263 3.71 2.73 9.07
CA GLY A 263 4.37 3.98 8.71
C GLY A 263 3.38 5.14 8.73
N ARG A 264 3.86 6.32 9.15
CA ARG A 264 3.12 7.58 9.06
C ARG A 264 3.89 8.59 8.24
N ILE A 265 3.22 9.24 7.31
CA ILE A 265 3.79 10.27 6.45
C ILE A 265 2.92 11.53 6.56
N ASP A 266 3.55 12.60 6.99
CA ASP A 266 2.93 13.92 7.08
C ASP A 266 3.43 14.77 5.91
N ILE A 267 2.51 15.27 5.07
CA ILE A 267 2.84 16.00 3.84
C ILE A 267 2.29 17.42 3.94
N THR A 268 3.15 18.39 3.62
CA THR A 268 2.78 19.80 3.42
C THR A 268 3.04 20.18 1.97
N PHE A 269 2.07 20.81 1.29
CA PHE A 269 2.14 21.18 -0.12
C PHE A 269 2.62 22.61 -0.37
#